data_0f626a859ebd5b8f66e0c1b7eb3a0af7
#
_entry.id   0f626a859ebd5b8f66e0c1b7eb3a0af7
#
_cell.length_a   1.000
_cell.length_b   1.000
_cell.length_c   1.000
_cell.angle_alpha   90.00
_cell.angle_beta   90.00
_cell.angle_gamma   90.00
#
_symmetry.space_group_name_H-M   'P 1'
#
loop_
_entity.id
_entity.type
_entity.pdbx_description
1 polymer ?
#
loop_
_entity_poly.entity_id
_entity_poly.type
_entity_poly.pdbx_seq_one_letter_code
_entity_poly.pdbx_strand_id
1 'polypeptide(L)'
;MSQMFSRKWVIGLGVAALFGGVGTYVVTSWHGYGAGHHGMGLHHDEVNMPGLRGANASAETSAEIAVLFNNFDTITREVENLSNGIRTVTRSSDPAVMDALVNHSVTMIDRVGQGDDPKIRIQSPTLDIFFLRGDAITSHVTVEDIGLVVLQTSDDPDVVAALHTHAAEVTAMADKGMQAVHEMMAAQGRTH
;
A
#
# COMPACT_ATOMS: atom_id res chain seq x y z
N MET A 1 -5.67 -37.41 11.50
CA MET A 1 -5.03 -37.24 10.18
C MET A 1 -5.02 -35.77 9.88
N SER A 2 -3.86 -35.11 10.13
CA SER A 2 -3.68 -33.68 9.94
C SER A 2 -3.37 -33.40 8.46
N GLN A 3 -4.27 -32.72 7.77
CA GLN A 3 -4.04 -32.23 6.42
C GLN A 3 -3.17 -30.96 6.53
N MET A 4 -1.91 -31.11 6.24
CA MET A 4 -0.95 -30.02 6.12
C MET A 4 -1.19 -29.32 4.78
N PHE A 5 -1.91 -28.18 4.79
CA PHE A 5 -2.07 -27.33 3.62
C PHE A 5 -0.74 -26.63 3.31
N SER A 6 -0.13 -27.07 2.23
CA SER A 6 1.11 -26.47 1.70
C SER A 6 0.77 -25.11 1.05
N ARG A 7 1.14 -24.01 1.73
CA ARG A 7 1.16 -22.68 1.13
C ARG A 7 2.28 -22.62 0.09
N LYS A 8 1.92 -22.52 -1.16
CA LYS A 8 2.88 -22.32 -2.25
C LYS A 8 3.11 -20.82 -2.46
N TRP A 9 4.15 -20.29 -1.85
CA TRP A 9 4.72 -19.00 -2.21
C TRP A 9 5.72 -19.20 -3.34
N VAL A 10 5.49 -18.58 -4.47
CA VAL A 10 6.49 -18.48 -5.54
C VAL A 10 6.96 -17.03 -5.58
N ILE A 11 8.02 -16.74 -4.86
CA ILE A 11 8.76 -15.49 -5.01
C ILE A 11 9.76 -15.69 -6.12
N GLY A 12 9.46 -15.21 -7.30
CA GLY A 12 10.41 -15.18 -8.41
C GLY A 12 11.31 -13.95 -8.28
N LEU A 13 12.46 -14.08 -7.60
CA LEU A 13 13.52 -13.07 -7.61
C LEU A 13 14.32 -13.21 -8.90
N GLY A 14 14.03 -12.33 -9.85
CA GLY A 14 14.97 -12.05 -10.95
C GLY A 14 16.10 -11.18 -10.40
N VAL A 15 17.25 -11.77 -10.10
CA VAL A 15 18.45 -11.03 -9.66
C VAL A 15 19.09 -10.37 -10.89
N ALA A 16 18.89 -9.08 -11.06
CA ALA A 16 19.79 -8.25 -11.85
C ALA A 16 20.79 -7.61 -10.91
N ALA A 17 22.03 -8.14 -10.91
CA ALA A 17 23.15 -7.57 -10.17
C ALA A 17 23.65 -6.33 -10.89
N LEU A 18 23.64 -5.16 -10.25
CA LEU A 18 24.44 -4.01 -10.66
C LEU A 18 25.00 -3.25 -9.46
N PHE A 19 26.29 -3.37 -9.35
CA PHE A 19 27.39 -2.48 -8.92
C PHE A 19 27.10 -1.30 -7.98
N GLY A 20 27.95 -1.29 -6.95
CA GLY A 20 28.07 -0.35 -5.87
C GLY A 20 28.32 1.11 -6.25
N GLY A 21 27.91 1.96 -5.33
CA GLY A 21 28.26 3.36 -5.23
C GLY A 21 28.03 3.81 -3.80
N VAL A 22 29.12 3.95 -3.02
CA VAL A 22 29.10 4.56 -1.70
C VAL A 22 28.96 6.07 -1.89
N GLY A 23 27.79 6.62 -1.65
CA GLY A 23 27.52 8.06 -1.64
C GLY A 23 27.25 8.54 -0.22
N THR A 24 28.20 9.28 0.34
CA THR A 24 28.06 9.97 1.63
C THR A 24 27.13 11.18 1.44
N TYR A 25 25.96 11.17 2.06
CA TYR A 25 25.06 12.34 2.05
C TYR A 25 25.30 13.19 3.29
N VAL A 26 25.72 14.44 3.05
CA VAL A 26 25.82 15.49 4.06
C VAL A 26 24.44 16.10 4.19
N VAL A 27 23.83 15.99 5.38
CA VAL A 27 22.57 16.68 5.73
C VAL A 27 22.89 18.10 6.13
N THR A 28 22.58 19.08 5.28
CA THR A 28 22.58 20.48 5.64
C THR A 28 21.15 20.90 6.02
N SER A 29 20.97 21.16 7.31
CA SER A 29 19.72 21.73 7.85
C SER A 29 19.61 23.21 7.48
N TRP A 30 18.56 23.55 6.72
CA TRP A 30 18.16 24.93 6.51
C TRP A 30 16.97 25.27 7.42
N HIS A 31 17.20 26.23 8.34
CA HIS A 31 16.15 26.89 9.12
C HIS A 31 15.60 28.04 8.29
N GLY A 32 14.37 27.96 7.86
CA GLY A 32 13.63 29.07 7.26
C GLY A 32 12.44 29.44 8.14
N TYR A 33 12.53 30.59 8.82
CA TYR A 33 11.39 31.21 9.50
C TYR A 33 10.44 31.82 8.47
N GLY A 34 9.17 31.41 8.50
CA GLY A 34 8.09 32.03 7.75
C GLY A 34 6.86 32.19 8.63
N ALA A 35 6.49 33.44 8.91
CA ALA A 35 5.40 33.82 9.80
C ALA A 35 4.02 33.65 9.16
N GLY A 36 3.12 33.11 9.93
CA GLY A 36 1.69 33.28 10.13
C GLY A 36 0.72 33.64 9.00
N HIS A 37 -0.27 32.76 8.83
CA HIS A 37 -1.65 33.18 8.60
C HIS A 37 -2.59 32.21 9.34
N HIS A 38 -3.34 32.75 10.30
CA HIS A 38 -4.40 32.04 11.02
C HIS A 38 -5.60 31.82 10.08
N GLY A 39 -5.70 30.64 9.50
CA GLY A 39 -6.95 30.11 8.95
C GLY A 39 -7.39 28.97 9.87
N MET A 40 -8.59 29.05 10.45
CA MET A 40 -9.25 27.93 11.12
C MET A 40 -9.65 26.89 10.05
N GLY A 41 -8.67 26.16 9.50
CA GLY A 41 -8.86 24.94 8.77
C GLY A 41 -8.38 23.82 9.68
N LEU A 42 -9.09 22.72 9.70
CA LEU A 42 -8.65 21.47 10.33
C LEU A 42 -7.21 21.20 9.84
N HIS A 43 -6.23 21.45 10.70
CA HIS A 43 -4.84 21.14 10.39
C HIS A 43 -4.69 19.63 10.31
N HIS A 44 -4.85 19.09 9.11
CA HIS A 44 -4.36 17.76 8.82
C HIS A 44 -2.84 17.81 8.96
N ASP A 45 -2.30 17.05 9.91
CA ASP A 45 -0.86 16.92 10.12
C ASP A 45 -0.28 16.01 9.03
N GLU A 46 -0.11 16.58 7.83
CA GLU A 46 0.45 15.88 6.67
C GLU A 46 1.93 15.52 6.88
N VAL A 47 2.61 16.17 7.81
CA VAL A 47 4.02 15.90 8.12
C VAL A 47 4.16 14.63 8.96
N ASN A 48 3.33 14.46 9.99
CA ASN A 48 3.39 13.30 10.89
C ASN A 48 2.41 12.20 10.53
N MET A 49 1.48 12.46 9.60
CA MET A 49 0.46 11.52 9.10
C MET A 49 -0.10 10.58 10.18
N PRO A 50 -0.69 11.10 11.28
CA PRO A 50 -1.12 10.29 12.42
C PRO A 50 -2.18 9.24 12.03
N GLY A 51 -2.86 9.44 10.90
CA GLY A 51 -3.81 8.49 10.32
C GLY A 51 -3.17 7.18 9.86
N LEU A 52 -1.87 7.19 9.53
CA LEU A 52 -1.14 6.00 9.10
C LEU A 52 -0.74 5.08 10.26
N ARG A 53 -0.94 5.52 11.51
CA ARG A 53 -0.73 4.67 12.69
C ARG A 53 -1.88 3.70 12.85
N GLY A 54 -1.55 2.47 13.24
CA GLY A 54 -2.51 1.41 13.53
C GLY A 54 -2.35 0.84 14.93
N ALA A 55 -3.40 0.24 15.46
CA ALA A 55 -3.34 -0.44 16.76
C ALA A 55 -2.40 -1.67 16.75
N ASN A 56 -2.15 -2.22 15.56
CA ASN A 56 -1.31 -3.38 15.31
C ASN A 56 -0.35 -3.14 14.13
N ALA A 57 0.05 -1.89 13.91
CA ALA A 57 1.05 -1.51 12.91
C ALA A 57 2.33 -1.08 13.61
N SER A 58 3.47 -1.53 13.08
CA SER A 58 4.77 -1.06 13.54
C SER A 58 5.06 0.38 13.04
N ALA A 59 6.08 1.02 13.63
CA ALA A 59 6.54 2.31 13.15
C ALA A 59 7.07 2.24 11.70
N GLU A 60 7.72 1.12 11.34
CA GLU A 60 8.23 0.86 10.01
C GLU A 60 7.09 0.74 8.99
N THR A 61 6.01 0.01 9.30
CA THR A 61 4.83 -0.08 8.46
C THR A 61 4.23 1.29 8.18
N SER A 62 4.09 2.13 9.21
CA SER A 62 3.58 3.49 9.06
C SER A 62 4.51 4.38 8.23
N ALA A 63 5.83 4.24 8.40
CA ALA A 63 6.84 4.98 7.64
C ALA A 63 6.85 4.59 6.15
N GLU A 64 6.74 3.30 5.83
CA GLU A 64 6.64 2.82 4.44
C GLU A 64 5.42 3.42 3.74
N ILE A 65 4.25 3.39 4.38
CA ILE A 65 3.02 3.96 3.82
C ILE A 65 3.18 5.49 3.64
N ALA A 66 3.85 6.17 4.58
CA ALA A 66 4.13 7.61 4.46
C ALA A 66 5.03 7.92 3.24
N VAL A 67 6.04 7.08 2.96
CA VAL A 67 6.86 7.22 1.75
C VAL A 67 5.99 7.19 0.49
N LEU A 68 5.05 6.23 0.41
CA LEU A 68 4.15 6.08 -0.74
C LEU A 68 3.25 7.32 -0.91
N PHE A 69 2.62 7.79 0.18
CA PHE A 69 1.75 8.97 0.12
C PHE A 69 2.50 10.28 -0.17
N ASN A 70 3.73 10.44 0.33
CA ASN A 70 4.53 11.65 0.08
C ASN A 70 5.08 11.73 -1.35
N ASN A 71 5.10 10.62 -2.07
CA ASN A 71 5.67 10.52 -3.42
C ASN A 71 4.69 9.87 -4.41
N PHE A 72 3.39 10.02 -4.17
CA PHE A 72 2.35 9.40 -5.00
C PHE A 72 2.43 9.84 -6.46
N ASP A 73 2.87 11.05 -6.73
CA ASP A 73 3.05 11.64 -8.05
C ASP A 73 4.14 10.94 -8.90
N THR A 74 5.01 10.17 -8.26
CA THR A 74 6.00 9.32 -8.95
C THR A 74 5.45 7.94 -9.30
N ILE A 75 4.27 7.59 -8.77
CA ILE A 75 3.67 6.26 -8.90
C ILE A 75 2.73 6.22 -10.10
N THR A 76 2.86 5.18 -10.90
CA THR A 76 1.91 4.85 -11.96
C THR A 76 1.36 3.45 -11.77
N ARG A 77 0.07 3.25 -12.08
CA ARG A 77 -0.62 2.00 -11.83
C ARG A 77 -1.56 1.63 -12.96
N GLU A 78 -1.53 0.36 -13.35
CA GLU A 78 -2.46 -0.26 -14.29
C GLU A 78 -3.21 -1.37 -13.56
N VAL A 79 -4.51 -1.48 -13.81
CA VAL A 79 -5.39 -2.48 -13.18
C VAL A 79 -6.20 -3.18 -14.25
N GLU A 80 -6.19 -4.50 -14.20
CA GLU A 80 -7.06 -5.38 -14.97
C GLU A 80 -7.97 -6.15 -14.01
N ASN A 81 -9.28 -5.89 -14.09
CA ASN A 81 -10.27 -6.65 -13.35
C ASN A 81 -10.56 -7.95 -14.09
N LEU A 82 -10.25 -9.07 -13.43
CA LEU A 82 -10.52 -10.42 -13.91
C LEU A 82 -11.88 -10.90 -13.38
N SER A 83 -12.48 -11.88 -14.03
CA SER A 83 -13.74 -12.49 -13.56
C SER A 83 -13.63 -13.11 -12.16
N ASN A 84 -12.41 -13.49 -11.76
CA ASN A 84 -12.12 -14.13 -10.48
C ASN A 84 -11.05 -13.38 -9.66
N GLY A 85 -10.79 -12.09 -9.93
CA GLY A 85 -9.78 -11.33 -9.19
C GLY A 85 -9.27 -10.11 -9.91
N ILE A 86 -8.00 -9.77 -9.68
CA ILE A 86 -7.33 -8.61 -10.28
C ILE A 86 -5.91 -8.96 -10.71
N ARG A 87 -5.44 -8.29 -11.75
CA ARG A 87 -4.02 -8.17 -12.07
C ARG A 87 -3.64 -6.69 -12.03
N THR A 88 -2.58 -6.35 -11.34
CA THR A 88 -2.10 -4.97 -11.25
C THR A 88 -0.64 -4.88 -11.62
N VAL A 89 -0.25 -3.77 -12.25
CA VAL A 89 1.14 -3.40 -12.48
C VAL A 89 1.35 -2.02 -11.87
N THR A 90 2.22 -1.93 -10.88
CA THR A 90 2.52 -0.66 -10.20
C THR A 90 4.01 -0.38 -10.31
N ARG A 91 4.37 0.85 -10.63
CA ARG A 91 5.76 1.28 -10.78
C ARG A 91 5.95 2.67 -10.21
N SER A 92 7.17 2.99 -9.81
CA SER A 92 7.58 4.35 -9.50
C SER A 92 8.83 4.72 -10.29
N SER A 93 8.93 5.99 -10.66
CA SER A 93 10.17 6.55 -11.25
C SER A 93 11.26 6.76 -10.20
N ASP A 94 10.93 6.73 -8.91
CA ASP A 94 11.87 6.81 -7.80
C ASP A 94 12.18 5.40 -7.26
N PRO A 95 13.45 4.96 -7.27
CA PRO A 95 13.84 3.63 -6.78
C PRO A 95 13.50 3.39 -5.31
N ALA A 96 13.59 4.41 -4.44
CA ALA A 96 13.28 4.25 -3.01
C ALA A 96 11.76 4.06 -2.79
N VAL A 97 10.94 4.73 -3.61
CA VAL A 97 9.47 4.53 -3.62
C VAL A 97 9.14 3.15 -4.17
N MET A 98 9.86 2.69 -5.20
CA MET A 98 9.67 1.34 -5.75
C MET A 98 10.00 0.26 -4.72
N ASP A 99 11.09 0.42 -3.94
CA ASP A 99 11.43 -0.49 -2.85
C ASP A 99 10.33 -0.50 -1.76
N ALA A 100 9.81 0.67 -1.38
CA ALA A 100 8.71 0.79 -0.43
C ALA A 100 7.42 0.12 -0.95
N LEU A 101 7.10 0.26 -2.24
CA LEU A 101 5.96 -0.42 -2.89
C LEU A 101 6.07 -1.94 -2.80
N VAL A 102 7.24 -2.49 -3.11
CA VAL A 102 7.50 -3.94 -3.05
C VAL A 102 7.37 -4.43 -1.61
N ASN A 103 8.05 -3.78 -0.66
CA ASN A 103 8.05 -4.17 0.74
C ASN A 103 6.63 -4.10 1.33
N HIS A 104 5.91 -2.99 1.10
CA HIS A 104 4.54 -2.82 1.56
C HIS A 104 3.62 -3.92 1.01
N SER A 105 3.67 -4.16 -0.30
CA SER A 105 2.79 -5.15 -0.94
C SER A 105 3.05 -6.56 -0.44
N VAL A 106 4.31 -6.98 -0.34
CA VAL A 106 4.68 -8.32 0.16
C VAL A 106 4.27 -8.48 1.62
N THR A 107 4.57 -7.48 2.46
CA THR A 107 4.23 -7.51 3.88
C THR A 107 2.72 -7.57 4.10
N MET A 108 1.94 -6.76 3.37
CA MET A 108 0.47 -6.74 3.54
C MET A 108 -0.17 -8.04 3.04
N ILE A 109 0.30 -8.61 1.93
CA ILE A 109 -0.18 -9.91 1.44
C ILE A 109 0.12 -11.02 2.46
N ASP A 110 1.29 -11.02 3.09
CA ASP A 110 1.62 -11.99 4.12
C ASP A 110 0.72 -11.82 5.36
N ARG A 111 0.52 -10.59 5.83
CA ARG A 111 -0.39 -10.28 6.95
C ARG A 111 -1.83 -10.68 6.67
N VAL A 112 -2.34 -10.44 5.45
CA VAL A 112 -3.67 -10.91 5.01
C VAL A 112 -3.77 -12.43 5.13
N GLY A 113 -2.77 -13.15 4.64
CA GLY A 113 -2.73 -14.60 4.74
C GLY A 113 -2.66 -15.14 6.18
N GLN A 114 -2.25 -14.30 7.15
CA GLN A 114 -2.21 -14.63 8.59
C GLN A 114 -3.44 -14.14 9.34
N GLY A 115 -4.32 -13.35 8.72
CA GLY A 115 -5.42 -12.66 9.38
C GLY A 115 -4.92 -11.56 10.35
N ASP A 116 -3.71 -11.06 10.14
CA ASP A 116 -3.03 -10.10 11.00
C ASP A 116 -3.29 -8.65 10.54
N ASP A 117 -4.47 -8.12 10.87
CA ASP A 117 -4.90 -6.77 10.50
C ASP A 117 -4.06 -5.69 11.23
N PRO A 118 -3.38 -4.78 10.51
CA PRO A 118 -2.61 -3.68 11.11
C PRO A 118 -3.49 -2.63 11.79
N LYS A 119 -4.79 -2.57 11.49
CA LYS A 119 -5.77 -1.62 12.04
C LYS A 119 -5.33 -0.17 11.90
N ILE A 120 -4.90 0.21 10.69
CA ILE A 120 -4.51 1.57 10.36
C ILE A 120 -5.76 2.47 10.41
N ARG A 121 -5.65 3.64 11.03
CA ARG A 121 -6.81 4.50 11.32
C ARG A 121 -7.57 4.94 10.07
N ILE A 122 -6.86 5.18 8.97
CA ILE A 122 -7.45 5.58 7.68
C ILE A 122 -7.73 4.40 6.77
N GLN A 123 -7.57 3.16 7.26
CA GLN A 123 -7.83 1.94 6.50
C GLN A 123 -9.26 1.92 5.97
N SER A 124 -9.42 1.50 4.72
CA SER A 124 -10.74 1.24 4.14
C SER A 124 -11.39 0.03 4.81
N PRO A 125 -12.69 0.06 5.12
CA PRO A 125 -13.45 -1.11 5.55
C PRO A 125 -13.44 -2.26 4.52
N THR A 126 -13.18 -1.96 3.25
CA THR A 126 -12.99 -2.99 2.21
C THR A 126 -11.92 -4.00 2.59
N LEU A 127 -10.92 -3.61 3.40
CA LEU A 127 -9.84 -4.51 3.80
C LEU A 127 -10.25 -5.53 4.87
N ASP A 128 -11.36 -5.32 5.58
CA ASP A 128 -11.80 -6.21 6.66
C ASP A 128 -12.02 -7.64 6.15
N ILE A 129 -12.63 -7.78 4.95
CA ILE A 129 -12.88 -9.12 4.36
C ILE A 129 -11.58 -9.85 4.02
N PHE A 130 -10.51 -9.12 3.65
CA PHE A 130 -9.22 -9.74 3.33
C PHE A 130 -8.57 -10.36 4.57
N PHE A 131 -8.61 -9.67 5.71
CA PHE A 131 -8.09 -10.22 6.96
C PHE A 131 -8.97 -11.33 7.55
N LEU A 132 -10.28 -11.30 7.26
CA LEU A 132 -11.23 -12.35 7.69
C LEU A 132 -11.18 -13.60 6.82
N ARG A 133 -10.91 -13.47 5.52
CA ARG A 133 -10.96 -14.54 4.52
C ARG A 133 -9.65 -14.62 3.70
N GLY A 134 -8.50 -14.34 4.32
CA GLY A 134 -7.21 -14.30 3.63
C GLY A 134 -6.80 -15.65 3.01
N ASP A 135 -7.30 -16.75 3.54
CA ASP A 135 -7.13 -18.10 3.02
C ASP A 135 -7.91 -18.36 1.70
N ALA A 136 -8.93 -17.54 1.41
CA ALA A 136 -9.65 -17.57 0.14
C ALA A 136 -8.93 -16.80 -0.99
N ILE A 137 -7.83 -16.10 -0.70
CA ILE A 137 -7.09 -15.31 -1.68
C ILE A 137 -5.81 -16.03 -2.08
N THR A 138 -5.65 -16.28 -3.39
CA THR A 138 -4.37 -16.70 -3.95
C THR A 138 -3.66 -15.49 -4.51
N SER A 139 -2.44 -15.21 -4.03
CA SER A 139 -1.64 -14.07 -4.44
C SER A 139 -0.32 -14.51 -5.09
N HIS A 140 0.01 -13.92 -6.24
CA HIS A 140 1.31 -14.02 -6.89
C HIS A 140 1.90 -12.63 -7.05
N VAL A 141 3.14 -12.46 -6.60
CA VAL A 141 3.86 -11.19 -6.66
C VAL A 141 5.16 -11.42 -7.41
N THR A 142 5.41 -10.61 -8.44
CA THR A 142 6.66 -10.59 -9.19
C THR A 142 7.14 -9.16 -9.41
N VAL A 143 8.44 -8.96 -9.39
CA VAL A 143 9.07 -7.70 -9.80
C VAL A 143 9.68 -7.93 -11.17
N GLU A 144 9.19 -7.19 -12.16
CA GLU A 144 9.57 -7.29 -13.56
C GLU A 144 10.10 -5.93 -14.04
N ASP A 145 10.66 -5.87 -15.25
CA ASP A 145 11.10 -4.60 -15.87
C ASP A 145 9.94 -3.59 -16.01
N ILE A 146 8.71 -4.10 -16.12
CA ILE A 146 7.49 -3.29 -16.19
C ILE A 146 6.99 -2.78 -14.82
N GLY A 147 7.59 -3.23 -13.71
CA GLY A 147 7.21 -2.86 -12.33
C GLY A 147 6.82 -4.03 -11.43
N LEU A 148 6.18 -3.72 -10.32
CA LEU A 148 5.60 -4.69 -9.40
C LEU A 148 4.29 -5.22 -9.98
N VAL A 149 4.26 -6.51 -10.33
CA VAL A 149 3.08 -7.22 -10.82
C VAL A 149 2.47 -8.02 -9.68
N VAL A 150 1.20 -7.78 -9.41
CA VAL A 150 0.43 -8.53 -8.41
C VAL A 150 -0.79 -9.12 -9.08
N LEU A 151 -0.93 -10.45 -8.99
CA LEU A 151 -2.11 -11.21 -9.39
C LEU A 151 -2.77 -11.76 -8.12
N GLN A 152 -4.02 -11.39 -7.89
CA GLN A 152 -4.83 -11.91 -6.78
C GLN A 152 -6.12 -12.48 -7.32
N THR A 153 -6.42 -13.74 -6.94
CA THR A 153 -7.62 -14.45 -7.38
C THR A 153 -8.32 -15.12 -6.20
N SER A 154 -9.63 -15.31 -6.33
CA SER A 154 -10.46 -16.02 -5.37
C SER A 154 -11.63 -16.71 -6.08
N ASP A 155 -12.12 -17.80 -5.49
CA ASP A 155 -13.37 -18.44 -5.87
C ASP A 155 -14.57 -17.86 -5.10
N ASP A 156 -14.33 -17.01 -4.08
CA ASP A 156 -15.35 -16.34 -3.29
C ASP A 156 -15.77 -15.03 -3.98
N PRO A 157 -17.02 -14.89 -4.44
CA PRO A 157 -17.47 -13.70 -5.16
C PRO A 157 -17.43 -12.41 -4.33
N ASP A 158 -17.62 -12.50 -3.01
CA ASP A 158 -17.53 -11.33 -2.12
C ASP A 158 -16.09 -10.83 -2.03
N VAL A 159 -15.13 -11.77 -1.97
CA VAL A 159 -13.68 -11.45 -1.99
C VAL A 159 -13.28 -10.85 -3.33
N VAL A 160 -13.79 -11.39 -4.46
CA VAL A 160 -13.53 -10.82 -5.79
C VAL A 160 -14.05 -9.39 -5.89
N ALA A 161 -15.28 -9.13 -5.42
CA ALA A 161 -15.86 -7.79 -5.40
C ALA A 161 -15.03 -6.82 -4.54
N ALA A 162 -14.53 -7.28 -3.39
CA ALA A 162 -13.65 -6.49 -2.53
C ALA A 162 -12.28 -6.22 -3.18
N LEU A 163 -11.70 -7.19 -3.91
CA LEU A 163 -10.47 -7.00 -4.68
C LEU A 163 -10.63 -5.89 -5.74
N HIS A 164 -11.76 -5.90 -6.49
CA HIS A 164 -12.05 -4.86 -7.47
C HIS A 164 -12.19 -3.48 -6.81
N THR A 165 -12.90 -3.41 -5.67
CA THR A 165 -13.09 -2.17 -4.92
C THR A 165 -11.76 -1.65 -4.40
N HIS A 166 -10.97 -2.50 -3.76
CA HIS A 166 -9.65 -2.14 -3.24
C HIS A 166 -8.69 -1.69 -4.36
N ALA A 167 -8.71 -2.36 -5.51
CA ALA A 167 -7.90 -1.94 -6.65
C ALA A 167 -8.25 -0.51 -7.12
N ALA A 168 -9.53 -0.15 -7.13
CA ALA A 168 -9.99 1.20 -7.46
C ALA A 168 -9.57 2.23 -6.39
N GLU A 169 -9.69 1.89 -5.10
CA GLU A 169 -9.24 2.73 -3.98
C GLU A 169 -7.74 3.03 -4.05
N VAL A 170 -6.91 2.00 -4.28
CA VAL A 170 -5.45 2.17 -4.42
C VAL A 170 -5.09 2.98 -5.66
N THR A 171 -5.82 2.82 -6.78
CA THR A 171 -5.62 3.65 -7.98
C THR A 171 -5.93 5.12 -7.67
N ALA A 172 -7.03 5.40 -6.98
CA ALA A 172 -7.35 6.77 -6.56
C ALA A 172 -6.26 7.36 -5.64
N MET A 173 -5.67 6.55 -4.74
CA MET A 173 -4.55 6.99 -3.89
C MET A 173 -3.27 7.24 -4.70
N ALA A 174 -2.98 6.47 -5.74
CA ALA A 174 -1.87 6.71 -6.65
C ALA A 174 -2.06 8.00 -7.47
N ASP A 175 -3.31 8.33 -7.82
CA ASP A 175 -3.63 9.52 -8.60
C ASP A 175 -3.72 10.81 -7.76
N LYS A 176 -4.18 10.72 -6.51
CA LYS A 176 -4.56 11.87 -5.67
C LYS A 176 -3.90 11.92 -4.30
N GLY A 177 -3.08 10.93 -3.94
CA GLY A 177 -2.46 10.83 -2.62
C GLY A 177 -3.48 10.81 -1.48
N MET A 178 -3.20 11.55 -0.41
CA MET A 178 -4.06 11.66 0.79
C MET A 178 -5.45 12.24 0.51
N GLN A 179 -5.62 13.02 -0.57
CA GLN A 179 -6.93 13.53 -0.96
C GLN A 179 -7.92 12.38 -1.23
N ALA A 180 -7.48 11.30 -1.89
CA ALA A 180 -8.32 10.13 -2.13
C ALA A 180 -8.80 9.49 -0.82
N VAL A 181 -7.95 9.44 0.20
CA VAL A 181 -8.30 8.93 1.53
C VAL A 181 -9.38 9.81 2.18
N HIS A 182 -9.23 11.13 2.12
CA HIS A 182 -10.23 12.05 2.66
C HIS A 182 -11.58 11.92 1.94
N GLU A 183 -11.58 11.80 0.60
CA GLU A 183 -12.79 11.56 -0.20
C GLU A 183 -13.47 10.24 0.20
N MET A 184 -12.69 9.17 0.36
CA MET A 184 -13.18 7.86 0.79
C MET A 184 -13.81 7.93 2.19
N MET A 185 -13.13 8.55 3.16
CA MET A 185 -13.62 8.67 4.53
C MET A 185 -14.90 9.52 4.61
N ALA A 186 -14.96 10.63 3.87
CA ALA A 186 -16.15 11.47 3.78
C ALA A 186 -17.35 10.70 3.20
N ALA A 187 -17.13 9.90 2.14
CA ALA A 187 -18.19 9.05 1.56
C ALA A 187 -18.71 7.99 2.54
N GLN A 188 -17.90 7.57 3.51
CA GLN A 188 -18.25 6.62 4.56
C GLN A 188 -18.85 7.28 5.82
N GLY A 189 -19.04 8.61 5.81
CA GLY A 189 -19.49 9.38 6.98
C GLY A 189 -18.47 9.43 8.14
N ARG A 190 -17.21 9.11 7.86
CA ARG A 190 -16.10 9.15 8.80
C ARG A 190 -15.40 10.50 8.68
N THR A 191 -15.86 11.48 9.48
CA THR A 191 -15.17 12.78 9.62
C THR A 191 -14.31 12.74 10.87
N HIS A 192 -13.07 13.23 10.77
CA HIS A 192 -12.19 13.47 11.91
C HIS A 192 -12.46 14.82 12.55
#